data_4485a5a7a078825f4d6b1f98c088b61f
#
_entry.id   4485a5a7a078825f4d6b1f98c088b61f
#
_cell.length_a   1.000
_cell.length_b   1.000
_cell.length_c   1.000
_cell.angle_alpha   90.00
_cell.angle_beta   90.00
_cell.angle_gamma   90.00
#
_symmetry.space_group_name_H-M   'P 1'
#
loop_
_entity.id
_entity.type
_entity.pdbx_description
1 polymer ?
#
loop_
_entity_poly.entity_id
_entity_poly.type
_entity_poly.pdbx_seq_one_letter_code
_entity_poly.pdbx_strand_id
1 'polypeptide(L)'
;LPESPDINDKWPSVAESYLPDGLREFRDYPAVSLGWMMYVGMAVAQCWDEDWQIYGNMPDLYAYLRDKEGFDLMDEYIRRTVLRLKTPAYDETEQLVQQCAERTLSALRREPLEPGTKEAFDAYVACLRQLYQMGAAVQLHRLNYRMENLRLC
;
A
#
# COMPACT_ATOMS: atom_id res chain seq x y z
N LEU A 1 -5.70 11.49 2.63
CA LEU A 1 -6.32 11.28 3.93
C LEU A 1 -6.31 12.60 4.71
N PRO A 2 -7.43 13.33 4.70
CA PRO A 2 -7.45 14.67 5.30
C PRO A 2 -7.13 14.72 6.80
N GLU A 3 -7.52 13.69 7.53
CA GLU A 3 -7.27 13.62 8.97
C GLU A 3 -5.90 13.02 9.32
N SER A 4 -5.12 12.65 8.33
CA SER A 4 -3.84 11.97 8.56
C SER A 4 -2.78 12.49 7.60
N PRO A 5 -2.45 13.79 7.68
CA PRO A 5 -1.49 14.38 6.74
C PRO A 5 -0.12 13.72 6.80
N ASP A 6 0.29 13.23 7.96
CA ASP A 6 1.58 12.54 8.14
C ASP A 6 1.71 11.32 7.24
N ILE A 7 0.62 10.55 7.10
CA ILE A 7 0.61 9.36 6.26
C ILE A 7 0.79 9.75 4.79
N ASN A 8 0.09 10.79 4.35
CA ASN A 8 0.23 11.31 2.98
C ASN A 8 1.63 11.88 2.73
N ASP A 9 2.19 12.58 3.71
CA ASP A 9 3.52 13.18 3.60
C ASP A 9 4.62 12.10 3.49
N LYS A 10 4.37 10.89 3.99
CA LYS A 10 5.30 9.78 3.89
C LYS A 10 5.31 9.14 2.50
N TRP A 11 4.30 9.40 1.70
CA TRP A 11 4.14 8.76 0.38
C TRP A 11 5.36 8.92 -0.53
N PRO A 12 5.96 10.13 -0.73
CA PRO A 12 7.08 10.23 -1.65
C PRO A 12 8.24 9.31 -1.31
N SER A 13 8.58 9.20 -0.04
CA SER A 13 9.66 8.33 0.42
C SER A 13 9.32 6.85 0.22
N VAL A 14 8.08 6.46 0.52
CA VAL A 14 7.60 5.09 0.30
C VAL A 14 7.63 4.75 -1.18
N ALA A 15 7.12 5.63 -2.02
CA ALA A 15 7.06 5.40 -3.46
C ALA A 15 8.46 5.23 -4.06
N GLU A 16 9.37 6.12 -3.72
CA GLU A 16 10.74 6.08 -4.23
C GLU A 16 11.42 4.75 -3.88
N SER A 17 11.28 4.29 -2.65
CA SER A 17 11.88 3.05 -2.19
C SER A 17 11.19 1.81 -2.77
N TYR A 18 9.88 1.87 -2.99
CA TYR A 18 9.10 0.75 -3.50
C TYR A 18 9.32 0.50 -5.00
N LEU A 19 9.51 1.56 -5.78
CA LEU A 19 9.50 1.45 -7.25
C LEU A 19 10.45 0.40 -7.82
N PRO A 20 11.70 0.23 -7.35
CA PRO A 20 12.54 -0.83 -7.88
C PRO A 20 11.93 -2.23 -7.71
N ASP A 21 11.33 -2.50 -6.54
CA ASP A 21 10.68 -3.78 -6.28
C ASP A 21 9.38 -3.92 -7.07
N GLY A 22 8.56 -2.86 -7.05
CA GLY A 22 7.25 -2.87 -7.68
C GLY A 22 7.31 -3.00 -9.19
N LEU A 23 8.22 -2.29 -9.84
CA LEU A 23 8.38 -2.36 -11.29
C LEU A 23 8.88 -3.74 -11.73
N ARG A 24 9.82 -4.32 -10.97
CA ARG A 24 10.30 -5.66 -11.25
C ARG A 24 9.17 -6.67 -11.14
N GLU A 25 8.37 -6.59 -10.08
CA GLU A 25 7.27 -7.52 -9.84
C GLU A 25 6.13 -7.34 -10.85
N PHE A 26 5.86 -6.10 -11.26
CA PHE A 26 4.78 -5.80 -12.21
C PHE A 26 4.94 -6.55 -13.53
N ARG A 27 6.15 -6.82 -13.93
CA ARG A 27 6.45 -7.53 -15.18
C ARG A 27 5.81 -8.91 -15.21
N ASP A 28 5.95 -9.69 -14.13
CA ASP A 28 5.49 -11.07 -14.08
C ASP A 28 4.21 -11.24 -13.24
N TYR A 29 4.04 -10.42 -12.22
CA TYR A 29 2.92 -10.51 -11.28
C TYR A 29 2.35 -9.12 -11.00
N PRO A 30 1.65 -8.52 -11.97
CA PRO A 30 1.20 -7.13 -11.84
C PRO A 30 0.21 -6.92 -10.69
N ALA A 31 -0.66 -7.89 -10.41
CA ALA A 31 -1.59 -7.76 -9.28
C ALA A 31 -0.86 -7.77 -7.94
N VAL A 32 0.24 -8.52 -7.83
CA VAL A 32 1.07 -8.51 -6.62
C VAL A 32 1.74 -7.15 -6.45
N SER A 33 2.32 -6.62 -7.52
CA SER A 33 2.95 -5.31 -7.50
C SER A 33 2.00 -4.23 -6.98
N LEU A 34 0.76 -4.24 -7.44
CA LEU A 34 -0.26 -3.29 -6.99
C LEU A 34 -0.73 -3.60 -5.57
N GLY A 35 -1.06 -4.86 -5.29
CA GLY A 35 -1.62 -5.26 -4.00
C GLY A 35 -0.69 -5.06 -2.82
N TRP A 36 0.61 -5.29 -2.99
CA TRP A 36 1.57 -5.10 -1.91
C TRP A 36 1.61 -3.65 -1.43
N MET A 37 1.36 -2.69 -2.32
CA MET A 37 1.28 -1.29 -1.89
C MET A 37 0.09 -1.03 -0.97
N MET A 38 -1.01 -1.75 -1.14
CA MET A 38 -2.14 -1.65 -0.23
C MET A 38 -1.76 -2.15 1.17
N TYR A 39 -1.01 -3.26 1.24
CA TYR A 39 -0.47 -3.74 2.52
C TYR A 39 0.46 -2.71 3.16
N VAL A 40 1.32 -2.09 2.36
CA VAL A 40 2.22 -1.04 2.87
C VAL A 40 1.42 0.11 3.47
N GLY A 41 0.34 0.54 2.81
CA GLY A 41 -0.53 1.58 3.34
C GLY A 41 -1.14 1.21 4.68
N MET A 42 -1.60 -0.04 4.83
CA MET A 42 -2.11 -0.55 6.10
C MET A 42 -1.05 -0.51 7.18
N ALA A 43 0.16 -0.95 6.85
CA ALA A 43 1.28 -0.99 7.80
C ALA A 43 1.69 0.42 8.25
N VAL A 44 1.75 1.37 7.32
CA VAL A 44 2.10 2.75 7.65
C VAL A 44 1.05 3.36 8.60
N ALA A 45 -0.23 3.10 8.34
CA ALA A 45 -1.30 3.57 9.24
C ALA A 45 -1.18 2.97 10.63
N GLN A 46 -0.83 1.69 10.73
CA GLN A 46 -0.60 1.04 12.02
C GLN A 46 0.60 1.65 12.73
N CYS A 47 1.70 1.90 12.03
CA CYS A 47 2.87 2.56 12.58
C CYS A 47 2.54 3.98 13.07
N TRP A 48 1.69 4.69 12.32
CA TRP A 48 1.25 6.03 12.69
C TRP A 48 0.49 6.01 14.01
N ASP A 49 -0.36 5.02 14.20
CA ASP A 49 -1.15 4.87 15.42
C ASP A 49 -0.29 4.46 16.61
N GLU A 50 0.70 3.61 16.40
CA GLU A 50 1.52 3.08 17.49
C GLU A 50 2.56 4.08 18.00
N ASP A 51 3.43 4.59 17.11
CA ASP A 51 4.51 5.49 17.53
C ASP A 51 5.10 6.22 16.32
N TRP A 52 4.45 7.31 15.93
CA TRP A 52 4.92 8.08 14.76
C TRP A 52 6.22 8.83 15.02
N GLN A 53 6.58 9.09 16.29
CA GLN A 53 7.87 9.71 16.58
C GLN A 53 9.02 8.82 16.12
N ILE A 54 8.86 7.51 16.25
CA ILE A 54 9.87 6.55 15.79
C ILE A 54 9.72 6.29 14.28
N TYR A 55 8.53 5.84 13.86
CA TYR A 55 8.34 5.38 12.47
C TYR A 55 8.34 6.52 11.46
N GLY A 56 7.80 7.67 11.83
CA GLY A 56 7.77 8.83 10.94
C GLY A 56 9.14 9.43 10.67
N ASN A 57 10.08 9.21 11.57
CA ASN A 57 11.45 9.70 11.42
C ASN A 57 12.39 8.69 10.72
N MET A 58 11.90 7.51 10.38
CA MET A 58 12.71 6.56 9.61
C MET A 58 12.91 7.08 8.19
N PRO A 59 14.16 7.14 7.70
CA PRO A 59 14.41 7.62 6.34
C PRO A 59 13.76 6.74 5.27
N ASP A 60 13.68 5.44 5.53
CA ASP A 60 13.11 4.48 4.57
C ASP A 60 12.22 3.47 5.28
N LEU A 61 11.02 3.91 5.59
CA LEU A 61 10.04 3.07 6.29
C LEU A 61 9.64 1.84 5.48
N TYR A 62 9.51 1.98 4.16
CA TYR A 62 9.19 0.84 3.32
C TYR A 62 10.28 -0.24 3.42
N ALA A 63 11.54 0.13 3.31
CA ALA A 63 12.64 -0.84 3.40
C ALA A 63 12.66 -1.51 4.78
N TYR A 64 12.35 -0.77 5.83
CA TYR A 64 12.23 -1.32 7.18
C TYR A 64 11.20 -2.46 7.22
N LEU A 65 10.04 -2.26 6.60
CA LEU A 65 8.99 -3.28 6.55
C LEU A 65 9.37 -4.44 5.64
N ARG A 66 9.88 -4.14 4.44
CA ARG A 66 10.24 -5.17 3.45
C ARG A 66 11.32 -6.10 3.96
N ASP A 67 12.32 -5.57 4.64
CA ASP A 67 13.52 -6.33 5.00
C ASP A 67 13.28 -7.31 6.15
N LYS A 68 12.14 -7.24 6.82
CA LYS A 68 11.83 -8.19 7.91
C LYS A 68 11.77 -9.64 7.44
N GLU A 69 11.03 -9.90 6.35
CA GLU A 69 10.90 -11.24 5.80
C GLU A 69 11.04 -11.27 4.27
N GLY A 70 11.42 -10.15 3.66
CA GLY A 70 11.58 -10.02 2.22
C GLY A 70 10.31 -9.63 1.51
N PHE A 71 10.46 -9.23 0.25
CA PHE A 71 9.35 -8.73 -0.57
C PHE A 71 8.23 -9.79 -0.73
N ASP A 72 8.61 -11.04 -1.02
CA ASP A 72 7.62 -12.07 -1.33
C ASP A 72 6.74 -12.43 -0.14
N LEU A 73 7.26 -12.30 1.07
CA LEU A 73 6.53 -12.61 2.31
C LEU A 73 6.03 -11.37 3.03
N MET A 74 6.16 -10.21 2.44
CA MET A 74 5.77 -8.95 3.08
C MET A 74 4.28 -8.90 3.41
N ASP A 75 3.44 -9.46 2.56
CA ASP A 75 1.99 -9.53 2.78
C ASP A 75 1.65 -10.31 4.05
N GLU A 76 2.26 -11.47 4.23
CA GLU A 76 2.05 -12.30 5.41
C GLU A 76 2.64 -11.62 6.66
N TYR A 77 3.83 -11.04 6.54
CA TYR A 77 4.46 -10.33 7.64
C TYR A 77 3.59 -9.18 8.13
N ILE A 78 3.05 -8.38 7.21
CA ILE A 78 2.20 -7.25 7.57
C ILE A 78 0.94 -7.74 8.24
N ARG A 79 0.22 -8.70 7.65
CA ARG A 79 -1.03 -9.19 8.24
C ARG A 79 -0.82 -9.83 9.60
N ARG A 80 0.21 -10.66 9.73
CA ARG A 80 0.45 -11.45 10.95
C ARG A 80 1.13 -10.63 12.04
N THR A 81 2.18 -9.91 11.71
CA THR A 81 3.05 -9.28 12.71
C THR A 81 2.74 -7.82 12.93
N VAL A 82 2.59 -7.04 11.88
CA VAL A 82 2.32 -5.59 12.00
C VAL A 82 0.88 -5.36 12.45
N LEU A 83 -0.08 -5.93 11.73
CA LEU A 83 -1.52 -5.73 12.00
C LEU A 83 -2.06 -6.69 13.05
N ARG A 84 -1.36 -7.76 13.33
CA ARG A 84 -1.72 -8.80 14.31
C ARG A 84 -3.11 -9.39 14.05
N LEU A 85 -3.42 -9.60 12.79
CA LEU A 85 -4.71 -10.13 12.39
C LEU A 85 -4.78 -11.64 12.63
N LYS A 86 -5.95 -12.10 13.07
CA LYS A 86 -6.27 -13.50 13.23
C LYS A 86 -7.40 -13.88 12.30
N THR A 87 -7.63 -15.18 12.10
CA THR A 87 -8.77 -15.67 11.34
C THR A 87 -10.07 -15.21 12.02
N PRO A 88 -11.10 -14.70 11.29
CA PRO A 88 -11.15 -14.63 9.82
C PRO A 88 -10.54 -13.37 9.20
N ALA A 89 -10.19 -12.35 9.98
CA ALA A 89 -9.73 -11.06 9.46
C ALA A 89 -8.46 -11.20 8.61
N TYR A 90 -7.57 -12.13 8.95
CA TYR A 90 -6.36 -12.39 8.19
C TYR A 90 -6.66 -12.76 6.73
N ASP A 91 -7.58 -13.71 6.54
CA ASP A 91 -7.96 -14.17 5.20
C ASP A 91 -8.84 -13.15 4.47
N GLU A 92 -9.73 -12.48 5.19
CA GLU A 92 -10.59 -11.44 4.59
C GLU A 92 -9.76 -10.28 4.05
N THR A 93 -8.68 -9.93 4.74
CA THR A 93 -7.77 -8.87 4.29
C THR A 93 -7.06 -9.29 3.00
N GLU A 94 -6.62 -10.52 2.90
CA GLU A 94 -6.01 -11.04 1.67
C GLU A 94 -7.00 -10.93 0.50
N GLN A 95 -8.23 -11.35 0.70
CA GLN A 95 -9.27 -11.27 -0.34
C GLN A 95 -9.55 -9.82 -0.74
N LEU A 96 -9.64 -8.92 0.23
CA LEU A 96 -9.86 -7.50 -0.05
C LEU A 96 -8.73 -6.92 -0.90
N VAL A 97 -7.49 -7.20 -0.55
CA VAL A 97 -6.34 -6.70 -1.30
C VAL A 97 -6.33 -7.26 -2.72
N GLN A 98 -6.60 -8.57 -2.88
CA GLN A 98 -6.66 -9.19 -4.20
C GLN A 98 -7.72 -8.52 -5.07
N GLN A 99 -8.92 -8.30 -4.54
CA GLN A 99 -10.01 -7.66 -5.28
C GLN A 99 -9.64 -6.23 -5.69
N CYS A 100 -9.10 -5.45 -4.78
CA CYS A 100 -8.69 -4.08 -5.08
C CYS A 100 -7.57 -4.03 -6.12
N ALA A 101 -6.59 -4.91 -5.98
CA ALA A 101 -5.48 -4.98 -6.94
C ALA A 101 -5.96 -5.37 -8.34
N GLU A 102 -6.84 -6.35 -8.44
CA GLU A 102 -7.37 -6.80 -9.73
C GLU A 102 -8.23 -5.73 -10.40
N ARG A 103 -9.06 -5.03 -9.64
CA ARG A 103 -9.87 -3.93 -10.16
C ARG A 103 -8.98 -2.79 -10.67
N THR A 104 -7.96 -2.44 -9.90
CA THR A 104 -7.02 -1.40 -10.27
C THR A 104 -6.26 -1.79 -11.53
N LEU A 105 -5.79 -3.04 -11.61
CA LEU A 105 -5.09 -3.55 -12.78
C LEU A 105 -5.98 -3.53 -14.03
N SER A 106 -7.24 -3.96 -13.88
CA SER A 106 -8.21 -3.94 -14.99
C SER A 106 -8.43 -2.52 -15.50
N ALA A 107 -8.56 -1.56 -14.58
CA ALA A 107 -8.73 -0.16 -14.97
C ALA A 107 -7.49 0.37 -15.69
N LEU A 108 -6.30 0.04 -15.18
CA LEU A 108 -5.03 0.47 -15.78
C LEU A 108 -4.89 -0.11 -17.22
N ARG A 109 -5.25 -1.37 -17.42
CA ARG A 109 -5.16 -2.03 -18.72
C ARG A 109 -6.15 -1.50 -19.76
N ARG A 110 -7.22 -0.85 -19.33
CA ARG A 110 -8.18 -0.22 -20.24
C ARG A 110 -7.71 1.14 -20.76
N GLU A 111 -6.71 1.73 -20.12
CA GLU A 111 -6.13 2.97 -20.60
C GLU A 111 -5.32 2.73 -21.87
N PRO A 112 -5.41 3.63 -22.89
CA PRO A 112 -4.64 3.47 -24.13
C PRO A 112 -3.19 3.89 -23.94
N LEU A 113 -2.48 3.20 -23.05
CA LEU A 113 -1.10 3.52 -22.69
C LEU A 113 -0.16 2.49 -23.29
N GLU A 114 0.93 2.96 -23.88
CA GLU A 114 1.96 2.08 -24.39
C GLU A 114 2.98 1.76 -23.30
N PRO A 115 3.34 0.47 -23.11
CA PRO A 115 4.36 0.09 -22.13
C PRO A 115 5.67 0.82 -22.38
N GLY A 116 6.35 1.18 -21.31
CA GLY A 116 7.65 1.83 -21.37
C GLY A 116 7.60 3.34 -21.59
N THR A 117 6.39 3.93 -21.66
CA THR A 117 6.24 5.38 -21.79
C THR A 117 6.15 6.06 -20.41
N LYS A 118 6.43 7.38 -20.40
CA LYS A 118 6.26 8.17 -19.19
C LYS A 118 4.80 8.17 -18.73
N GLU A 119 3.87 8.24 -19.66
CA GLU A 119 2.43 8.22 -19.37
C GLU A 119 2.01 6.92 -18.68
N ALA A 120 2.52 5.79 -19.16
CA ALA A 120 2.25 4.49 -18.54
C ALA A 120 2.88 4.42 -17.14
N PHE A 121 4.09 4.91 -16.98
CA PHE A 121 4.76 4.98 -15.67
C PHE A 121 3.97 5.84 -14.69
N ASP A 122 3.57 7.04 -15.10
CA ASP A 122 2.82 7.96 -14.26
C ASP A 122 1.46 7.36 -13.85
N ALA A 123 0.80 6.64 -14.76
CA ALA A 123 -0.46 5.95 -14.47
C ALA A 123 -0.26 4.84 -13.44
N TYR A 124 0.82 4.08 -13.56
CA TYR A 124 1.17 3.03 -12.60
C TYR A 124 1.41 3.63 -11.21
N VAL A 125 2.20 4.70 -11.12
CA VAL A 125 2.49 5.38 -9.85
C VAL A 125 1.20 5.93 -9.23
N ALA A 126 0.30 6.49 -10.03
CA ALA A 126 -1.01 6.96 -9.54
C ALA A 126 -1.83 5.83 -8.95
N CYS A 127 -1.80 4.64 -9.58
CA CYS A 127 -2.45 3.45 -9.04
C CYS A 127 -1.85 3.03 -7.70
N LEU A 128 -0.53 3.05 -7.59
CA LEU A 128 0.16 2.74 -6.33
C LEU A 128 -0.28 3.69 -5.22
N ARG A 129 -0.32 4.98 -5.51
CA ARG A 129 -0.74 5.98 -4.52
C ARG A 129 -2.16 5.75 -4.06
N GLN A 130 -3.06 5.45 -4.99
CA GLN A 130 -4.45 5.15 -4.66
C GLN A 130 -4.55 3.94 -3.72
N LEU A 131 -3.83 2.86 -4.03
CA LEU A 131 -3.83 1.66 -3.20
C LEU A 131 -3.21 1.90 -1.83
N TYR A 132 -2.15 2.69 -1.77
CA TYR A 132 -1.55 3.11 -0.51
C TYR A 132 -2.58 3.83 0.37
N GLN A 133 -3.29 4.79 -0.20
CA GLN A 133 -4.31 5.56 0.53
C GLN A 133 -5.49 4.68 0.95
N MET A 134 -5.91 3.76 0.08
CA MET A 134 -6.97 2.80 0.40
C MET A 134 -6.56 1.88 1.56
N GLY A 135 -5.33 1.38 1.53
CA GLY A 135 -4.81 0.54 2.61
C GLY A 135 -4.77 1.29 3.94
N ALA A 136 -4.26 2.51 3.92
CA ALA A 136 -4.23 3.35 5.11
C ALA A 136 -5.64 3.60 5.64
N ALA A 137 -6.60 3.90 4.77
CA ALA A 137 -7.98 4.14 5.15
C ALA A 137 -8.62 2.92 5.81
N VAL A 138 -8.42 1.74 5.24
CA VAL A 138 -8.94 0.48 5.80
C VAL A 138 -8.40 0.28 7.21
N GLN A 139 -7.11 0.46 7.42
CA GLN A 139 -6.52 0.23 8.73
C GLN A 139 -6.93 1.30 9.75
N LEU A 140 -7.00 2.56 9.34
CA LEU A 140 -7.49 3.62 10.22
C LEU A 140 -8.94 3.36 10.65
N HIS A 141 -9.77 2.85 9.75
CA HIS A 141 -11.13 2.48 10.08
C HIS A 141 -11.17 1.34 11.12
N ARG A 142 -10.31 0.34 10.97
CA ARG A 142 -10.19 -0.74 11.95
C ARG A 142 -9.75 -0.24 13.32
N LEU A 143 -8.97 0.85 13.35
CA LEU A 143 -8.51 1.48 14.58
C LEU A 143 -9.51 2.48 15.14
N ASN A 144 -10.72 2.54 14.54
CA ASN A 144 -11.84 3.38 14.97
C ASN A 144 -11.63 4.88 14.78
N TYR A 145 -10.76 5.28 13.84
CA TYR A 145 -10.64 6.68 13.49
C TYR A 145 -11.82 7.11 12.60
N ARG A 146 -12.25 8.36 12.75
CA ARG A 146 -13.31 8.91 11.93
C ARG A 146 -12.82 9.18 10.52
N MET A 147 -13.65 8.78 9.54
CA MET A 147 -13.30 8.90 8.13
C MET A 147 -14.28 9.82 7.39
N GLU A 148 -14.85 10.79 8.10
CA GLU A 148 -15.95 11.63 7.57
C GLU A 148 -15.55 12.41 6.31
N ASN A 149 -14.30 12.85 6.23
CA ASN A 149 -13.81 13.63 5.10
C ASN A 149 -13.04 12.79 4.08
N LEU A 150 -13.04 11.49 4.25
CA LEU A 150 -12.31 10.61 3.35
C LEU A 150 -13.08 10.42 2.05
N ARG A 151 -12.43 10.70 0.95
CA ARG A 151 -12.95 10.44 -0.39
C ARG A 151 -11.98 9.54 -1.11
N LEU A 152 -12.46 8.34 -1.47
CA LEU A 152 -11.66 7.29 -2.10
C LEU A 152 -11.77 7.32 -3.63
N CYS A 153 -11.82 8.45 -4.20
CA CYS A 153 -11.94 8.55 -5.65
C CYS A 153 -10.89 9.44 -6.28
#